data_c32a24448ce30fdd1be15f4370793981
#
_entry.id   c32a24448ce30fdd1be15f4370793981
#
_cell.length_a   1.000
_cell.length_b   1.000
_cell.length_c   1.000
_cell.angle_alpha   90.00
_cell.angle_beta   90.00
_cell.angle_gamma   90.00
#
_symmetry.space_group_name_H-M   'P 1'
#
loop_
_entity.id
_entity.type
_entity.pdbx_description
1 polymer ?
#
loop_
_entity_poly.entity_id
_entity_poly.type
_entity_poly.pdbx_seq_one_letter_code
_entity_poly.pdbx_strand_id
1 'polypeptide(L)'
;MVTATKVLEKKVLIGGEWVESESGDRFEVTSPGDGSLVGTVPKCTEKDVQRAIEGAREGQKALAKLSVKRRAEMLWKAAQIAERRAEEDAVILCREVGKTIREARDEIRTYSNPHYGEAAEGLKRLRGLVHPSTQEDSNDKRILVTHEPIGVVGVISPWNWPNDIPNIAASHGLAAGNAVIFKPASTTPFSAIAVAEIYEEAGFPPGSVSIITGPGDIVGAELVRNPGTNAISFTGETATGEYLTRIAGIKRLLLELGGNGPLVVMDDANLDAAVEATITGCFYLAGQVCTASERVLVHEKVHDEFVDKLLARTKHVRVGNPLDESTDMGPLNNWNNARKVQAHIDDARARGGKFLTGGGSDGLYFEPTIVDGVTSDFLMAREETFGPVAPIMTFGSVEEAIEIANETPYGLQGAAFTSSLRTAFLLGEGIRCGTVLINETNNYWDQLAPFGGMKKSGLGRELSDWILAELTEVKQISIDIAKVRQ
;
A
#
# COMPACT_ATOMS: atom_id res chain seq x y z
N MET A 1 -28.82 -2.88 0.94
CA MET A 1 -27.81 -3.69 1.66
C MET A 1 -27.35 -4.79 0.73
N VAL A 2 -26.04 -4.83 0.42
CA VAL A 2 -25.44 -6.01 -0.20
C VAL A 2 -25.49 -7.11 0.87
N THR A 3 -26.27 -8.14 0.60
CA THR A 3 -26.22 -9.33 1.45
C THR A 3 -24.87 -10.04 1.21
N ALA A 4 -24.29 -10.65 2.23
CA ALA A 4 -23.03 -11.41 2.15
C ALA A 4 -22.99 -12.49 1.04
N THR A 5 -24.11 -12.75 0.39
CA THR A 5 -24.31 -13.79 -0.65
C THR A 5 -24.51 -13.26 -2.06
N LYS A 6 -24.60 -11.93 -2.27
CA LYS A 6 -24.85 -11.39 -3.62
C LYS A 6 -23.60 -11.61 -4.51
N VAL A 7 -23.78 -12.28 -5.64
CA VAL A 7 -22.77 -12.40 -6.68
C VAL A 7 -22.73 -11.08 -7.48
N LEU A 8 -21.54 -10.53 -7.65
CA LEU A 8 -21.33 -9.26 -8.33
C LEU A 8 -21.02 -9.51 -9.82
N GLU A 9 -21.61 -8.70 -10.69
CA GLU A 9 -21.24 -8.63 -12.10
C GLU A 9 -20.89 -7.18 -12.40
N LYS A 10 -19.61 -6.91 -12.62
CA LYS A 10 -19.11 -5.56 -12.85
C LYS A 10 -18.52 -5.46 -14.24
N LYS A 11 -18.48 -4.24 -14.76
CA LYS A 11 -17.81 -3.84 -15.99
C LYS A 11 -16.52 -3.08 -15.67
N VAL A 12 -15.74 -2.72 -16.67
CA VAL A 12 -14.60 -1.81 -16.56
C VAL A 12 -14.98 -0.41 -17.01
N LEU A 13 -14.36 0.62 -16.45
CA LEU A 13 -14.58 2.02 -16.81
C LEU A 13 -13.48 2.47 -17.77
N ILE A 14 -13.81 2.73 -19.02
CA ILE A 14 -12.88 3.16 -20.07
C ILE A 14 -13.42 4.42 -20.75
N GLY A 15 -12.66 5.51 -20.72
CA GLY A 15 -13.05 6.75 -21.38
C GLY A 15 -14.33 7.42 -20.82
N GLY A 16 -14.75 7.02 -19.63
CA GLY A 16 -15.97 7.49 -18.97
C GLY A 16 -17.20 6.62 -19.19
N GLU A 17 -17.05 5.43 -19.80
CA GLU A 17 -18.13 4.48 -20.03
C GLU A 17 -17.85 3.13 -19.40
N TRP A 18 -18.87 2.52 -18.77
CA TRP A 18 -18.80 1.15 -18.25
C TRP A 18 -19.02 0.14 -19.36
N VAL A 19 -17.95 -0.55 -19.74
CA VAL A 19 -17.93 -1.45 -20.90
C VAL A 19 -17.42 -2.85 -20.56
N GLU A 20 -17.71 -3.81 -21.43
CA GLU A 20 -17.02 -5.11 -21.44
C GLU A 20 -15.63 -4.96 -22.07
N SER A 21 -14.75 -5.97 -21.85
CA SER A 21 -13.50 -6.05 -22.61
C SER A 21 -13.75 -6.28 -24.09
N GLU A 22 -12.79 -5.89 -24.93
CA GLU A 22 -12.89 -6.11 -26.39
C GLU A 22 -13.04 -7.60 -26.73
N SER A 23 -12.41 -8.49 -25.97
CA SER A 23 -12.52 -9.94 -26.17
C SER A 23 -13.88 -10.51 -25.78
N GLY A 24 -14.64 -9.82 -24.92
CA GLY A 24 -15.84 -10.35 -24.27
C GLY A 24 -15.57 -11.38 -23.18
N ASP A 25 -14.28 -11.72 -22.93
CA ASP A 25 -13.91 -12.67 -21.87
C ASP A 25 -14.09 -12.07 -20.49
N ARG A 26 -14.44 -12.92 -19.54
CA ARG A 26 -14.56 -12.58 -18.12
C ARG A 26 -13.79 -13.58 -17.26
N PHE A 27 -13.47 -13.22 -16.02
CA PHE A 27 -12.94 -14.15 -15.06
C PHE A 27 -13.66 -14.04 -13.71
N GLU A 28 -13.63 -15.13 -12.97
CA GLU A 28 -14.27 -15.26 -11.66
C GLU A 28 -13.33 -14.83 -10.56
N VAL A 29 -13.92 -14.24 -9.51
CA VAL A 29 -13.25 -13.91 -8.25
C VAL A 29 -13.96 -14.69 -7.15
N THR A 30 -13.21 -15.49 -6.40
CA THR A 30 -13.73 -16.32 -5.32
C THR A 30 -13.23 -15.82 -3.97
N SER A 31 -14.04 -15.98 -2.94
CA SER A 31 -13.68 -15.69 -1.56
C SER A 31 -12.64 -16.67 -1.03
N PRO A 32 -11.51 -16.22 -0.47
CA PRO A 32 -10.56 -17.12 0.17
C PRO A 32 -11.10 -17.75 1.45
N GLY A 33 -12.16 -17.16 2.03
CA GLY A 33 -12.76 -17.64 3.27
C GLY A 33 -13.53 -18.94 3.12
N ASP A 34 -14.26 -19.14 2.01
CA ASP A 34 -15.15 -20.29 1.82
C ASP A 34 -15.19 -20.81 0.37
N GLY A 35 -14.41 -20.21 -0.53
CA GLY A 35 -14.39 -20.57 -1.95
C GLY A 35 -15.63 -20.10 -2.73
N SER A 36 -16.57 -19.40 -2.10
CA SER A 36 -17.79 -18.92 -2.77
C SER A 36 -17.47 -17.87 -3.84
N LEU A 37 -18.27 -17.83 -4.90
CA LEU A 37 -18.15 -16.84 -5.94
C LEU A 37 -18.50 -15.45 -5.42
N VAL A 38 -17.54 -14.54 -5.43
CA VAL A 38 -17.75 -13.12 -5.14
C VAL A 38 -18.39 -12.43 -6.33
N GLY A 39 -17.88 -12.71 -7.51
CA GLY A 39 -18.41 -12.16 -8.75
C GLY A 39 -17.52 -12.38 -9.96
N THR A 40 -17.87 -11.71 -11.06
CA THR A 40 -17.11 -11.74 -12.31
C THR A 40 -16.79 -10.34 -12.80
N VAL A 41 -15.65 -10.19 -13.48
CA VAL A 41 -15.21 -8.95 -14.12
C VAL A 41 -14.64 -9.24 -15.51
N PRO A 42 -14.61 -8.25 -16.43
CA PRO A 42 -14.03 -8.42 -17.76
C PRO A 42 -12.53 -8.78 -17.67
N LYS A 43 -12.06 -9.59 -18.63
CA LYS A 43 -10.64 -9.88 -18.83
C LYS A 43 -10.11 -8.99 -19.95
N CYS A 44 -9.58 -7.82 -19.58
CA CYS A 44 -9.07 -6.84 -20.51
C CYS A 44 -7.84 -7.33 -21.30
N THR A 45 -7.67 -6.77 -22.48
CA THR A 45 -6.58 -6.99 -23.42
C THR A 45 -5.67 -5.77 -23.52
N GLU A 46 -4.56 -5.87 -24.24
CA GLU A 46 -3.70 -4.72 -24.55
C GLU A 46 -4.45 -3.59 -25.27
N LYS A 47 -5.45 -3.92 -26.12
CA LYS A 47 -6.27 -2.92 -26.79
C LYS A 47 -7.17 -2.15 -25.85
N ASP A 48 -7.71 -2.81 -24.81
CA ASP A 48 -8.48 -2.12 -23.77
C ASP A 48 -7.59 -1.14 -22.98
N VAL A 49 -6.31 -1.51 -22.72
CA VAL A 49 -5.32 -0.60 -22.14
C VAL A 49 -5.11 0.63 -23.02
N GLN A 50 -4.91 0.44 -24.32
CA GLN A 50 -4.72 1.53 -25.28
C GLN A 50 -5.92 2.48 -25.29
N ARG A 51 -7.15 1.94 -25.35
CA ARG A 51 -8.40 2.72 -25.26
C ARG A 51 -8.50 3.50 -23.94
N ALA A 52 -8.11 2.88 -22.82
CA ALA A 52 -8.10 3.54 -21.50
C ALA A 52 -7.10 4.71 -21.48
N ILE A 53 -5.91 4.53 -22.05
CA ILE A 53 -4.89 5.60 -22.15
C ILE A 53 -5.36 6.75 -23.06
N GLU A 54 -5.98 6.45 -24.20
CA GLU A 54 -6.55 7.47 -25.09
C GLU A 54 -7.63 8.28 -24.38
N GLY A 55 -8.59 7.61 -23.72
CA GLY A 55 -9.62 8.26 -22.92
C GLY A 55 -9.05 9.08 -21.76
N ALA A 56 -8.00 8.56 -21.08
CA ALA A 56 -7.35 9.23 -19.98
C ALA A 56 -6.64 10.53 -20.41
N ARG A 57 -6.06 10.57 -21.62
CA ARG A 57 -5.45 11.80 -22.15
C ARG A 57 -6.48 12.93 -22.35
N GLU A 58 -7.68 12.60 -22.80
CA GLU A 58 -8.74 13.60 -22.96
C GLU A 58 -9.34 13.99 -21.60
N GLY A 59 -9.56 13.03 -20.71
CA GLY A 59 -10.02 13.29 -19.35
C GLY A 59 -9.03 14.17 -18.57
N GLN A 60 -7.72 13.94 -18.72
CA GLN A 60 -6.67 14.75 -18.11
C GLN A 60 -6.73 16.21 -18.58
N LYS A 61 -6.89 16.46 -19.88
CA LYS A 61 -7.04 17.81 -20.44
C LYS A 61 -8.27 18.53 -19.88
N ALA A 62 -9.37 17.81 -19.70
CA ALA A 62 -10.59 18.36 -19.11
C ALA A 62 -10.38 18.68 -17.61
N LEU A 63 -9.78 17.77 -16.86
CA LEU A 63 -9.52 17.93 -15.42
C LEU A 63 -8.52 19.04 -15.12
N ALA A 64 -7.45 19.16 -15.90
CA ALA A 64 -6.42 20.19 -15.74
C ALA A 64 -6.95 21.63 -15.96
N LYS A 65 -8.04 21.79 -16.72
CA LYS A 65 -8.70 23.10 -16.91
C LYS A 65 -9.55 23.52 -15.70
N LEU A 66 -9.87 22.61 -14.80
CA LEU A 66 -10.65 22.91 -13.60
C LEU A 66 -9.77 23.66 -12.59
N SER A 67 -10.37 24.64 -11.92
CA SER A 67 -9.68 25.33 -10.84
C SER A 67 -9.35 24.40 -9.68
N VAL A 68 -8.33 24.74 -8.90
CA VAL A 68 -7.98 24.04 -7.62
C VAL A 68 -9.21 23.90 -6.74
N LYS A 69 -10.01 24.97 -6.60
CA LYS A 69 -11.26 24.95 -5.84
C LYS A 69 -12.23 23.85 -6.33
N ARG A 70 -12.42 23.76 -7.65
CA ARG A 70 -13.37 22.80 -8.22
C ARG A 70 -12.93 21.36 -8.02
N ARG A 71 -11.64 21.07 -8.20
CA ARG A 71 -11.08 19.74 -7.93
C ARG A 71 -11.21 19.35 -6.46
N ALA A 72 -10.94 20.28 -5.54
CA ALA A 72 -11.13 20.05 -4.11
C ALA A 72 -12.60 19.80 -3.74
N GLU A 73 -13.56 20.54 -4.31
CA GLU A 73 -14.99 20.30 -4.10
C GLU A 73 -15.44 18.91 -4.55
N MET A 74 -14.88 18.41 -5.66
CA MET A 74 -15.18 17.07 -6.18
C MET A 74 -14.61 15.99 -5.28
N LEU A 75 -13.41 16.17 -4.74
CA LEU A 75 -12.81 15.27 -3.76
C LEU A 75 -13.62 15.22 -2.45
N TRP A 76 -14.06 16.37 -1.94
CA TRP A 76 -14.95 16.39 -0.77
C TRP A 76 -16.31 15.71 -1.02
N LYS A 77 -16.84 15.82 -2.25
CA LYS A 77 -18.01 15.06 -2.65
C LYS A 77 -17.73 13.56 -2.69
N ALA A 78 -16.56 13.15 -3.19
CA ALA A 78 -16.14 11.75 -3.18
C ALA A 78 -16.03 11.21 -1.74
N ALA A 79 -15.49 11.98 -0.79
CA ALA A 79 -15.46 11.61 0.62
C ALA A 79 -16.87 11.34 1.21
N GLN A 80 -17.84 12.18 0.87
CA GLN A 80 -19.23 11.99 1.33
C GLN A 80 -19.87 10.73 0.73
N ILE A 81 -19.59 10.44 -0.53
CA ILE A 81 -20.07 9.24 -1.21
C ILE A 81 -19.43 8.00 -0.59
N ALA A 82 -18.10 8.02 -0.37
CA ALA A 82 -17.34 6.94 0.25
C ALA A 82 -17.87 6.61 1.65
N GLU A 83 -18.11 7.60 2.50
CA GLU A 83 -18.69 7.37 3.83
C GLU A 83 -20.08 6.73 3.77
N ARG A 84 -20.92 7.16 2.84
CA ARG A 84 -22.25 6.56 2.64
C ARG A 84 -22.16 5.08 2.23
N ARG A 85 -21.14 4.69 1.47
CA ARG A 85 -20.92 3.34 0.94
C ARG A 85 -20.11 2.44 1.87
N ALA A 86 -19.49 3.00 2.90
CA ALA A 86 -18.44 2.36 3.69
C ALA A 86 -18.76 0.93 4.16
N GLU A 87 -19.99 0.67 4.63
CA GLU A 87 -20.37 -0.66 5.11
C GLU A 87 -20.56 -1.67 3.97
N GLU A 88 -21.14 -1.22 2.85
CA GLU A 88 -21.30 -2.07 1.67
C GLU A 88 -19.93 -2.45 1.09
N ASP A 89 -19.04 -1.47 0.94
CA ASP A 89 -17.69 -1.65 0.40
C ASP A 89 -16.83 -2.52 1.35
N ALA A 90 -17.00 -2.39 2.68
CA ALA A 90 -16.32 -3.25 3.65
C ALA A 90 -16.74 -4.74 3.54
N VAL A 91 -18.01 -5.02 3.28
CA VAL A 91 -18.48 -6.41 3.06
C VAL A 91 -17.86 -7.00 1.77
N ILE A 92 -17.79 -6.20 0.70
CA ILE A 92 -17.16 -6.62 -0.57
C ILE A 92 -15.67 -6.90 -0.33
N LEU A 93 -14.99 -5.99 0.34
CA LEU A 93 -13.57 -6.08 0.68
C LEU A 93 -13.26 -7.32 1.53
N CYS A 94 -14.06 -7.56 2.58
CA CYS A 94 -13.94 -8.75 3.42
C CYS A 94 -14.04 -10.04 2.59
N ARG A 95 -15.00 -10.10 1.66
CA ARG A 95 -15.24 -11.30 0.83
C ARG A 95 -14.13 -11.58 -0.17
N GLU A 96 -13.58 -10.57 -0.84
CA GLU A 96 -12.56 -10.79 -1.88
C GLU A 96 -11.13 -10.90 -1.31
N VAL A 97 -10.83 -10.24 -0.18
CA VAL A 97 -9.50 -10.29 0.44
C VAL A 97 -9.36 -11.44 1.42
N GLY A 98 -10.40 -11.72 2.20
CA GLY A 98 -10.35 -12.64 3.33
C GLY A 98 -9.98 -12.00 4.66
N LYS A 99 -9.76 -10.68 4.71
CA LYS A 99 -9.60 -9.95 5.97
C LYS A 99 -10.90 -9.94 6.76
N THR A 100 -10.81 -9.86 8.09
CA THR A 100 -12.00 -9.81 8.93
C THR A 100 -12.85 -8.58 8.60
N ILE A 101 -14.16 -8.67 8.87
CA ILE A 101 -15.08 -7.53 8.62
C ILE A 101 -14.66 -6.29 9.43
N ARG A 102 -14.03 -6.47 10.60
CA ARG A 102 -13.48 -5.38 11.41
C ARG A 102 -12.30 -4.70 10.70
N GLU A 103 -11.35 -5.49 10.19
CA GLU A 103 -10.21 -5.00 9.40
C GLU A 103 -10.68 -4.36 8.08
N ALA A 104 -11.73 -4.90 7.46
CA ALA A 104 -12.29 -4.31 6.23
C ALA A 104 -12.93 -2.94 6.49
N ARG A 105 -13.67 -2.78 7.60
CA ARG A 105 -14.20 -1.47 8.01
C ARG A 105 -13.10 -0.48 8.36
N ASP A 106 -12.02 -0.97 8.98
CA ASP A 106 -10.87 -0.17 9.33
C ASP A 106 -10.15 0.34 8.07
N GLU A 107 -9.88 -0.53 7.08
CA GLU A 107 -9.33 -0.10 5.78
C GLU A 107 -10.18 1.00 5.13
N ILE A 108 -11.50 0.83 5.08
CA ILE A 108 -12.37 1.79 4.43
C ILE A 108 -12.41 3.12 5.18
N ARG A 109 -12.69 3.11 6.51
CA ARG A 109 -13.01 4.32 7.27
C ARG A 109 -11.80 5.03 7.83
N THR A 110 -10.80 4.27 8.28
CA THR A 110 -9.63 4.83 8.96
C THR A 110 -8.54 5.19 7.97
N TYR A 111 -8.39 4.40 6.90
CA TYR A 111 -7.29 4.58 5.95
C TYR A 111 -7.76 5.17 4.61
N SER A 112 -8.65 4.51 3.87
CA SER A 112 -8.99 4.91 2.50
C SER A 112 -9.81 6.21 2.41
N ASN A 113 -10.92 6.32 3.16
CA ASN A 113 -11.81 7.46 3.05
C ASN A 113 -11.15 8.82 3.36
N PRO A 114 -10.25 8.94 4.34
CA PRO A 114 -9.56 10.20 4.61
C PRO A 114 -8.73 10.74 3.45
N HIS A 115 -8.21 9.90 2.54
CA HIS A 115 -7.38 10.36 1.42
C HIS A 115 -8.09 11.35 0.49
N TYR A 116 -9.41 11.26 0.35
CA TYR A 116 -10.17 12.25 -0.44
C TYR A 116 -10.03 13.66 0.15
N GLY A 117 -10.20 13.78 1.47
CA GLY A 117 -10.04 15.05 2.18
C GLY A 117 -8.60 15.53 2.21
N GLU A 118 -7.65 14.64 2.48
CA GLU A 118 -6.21 14.95 2.51
C GLU A 118 -5.73 15.48 1.15
N ALA A 119 -6.12 14.83 0.06
CA ALA A 119 -5.78 15.29 -1.29
C ALA A 119 -6.41 16.66 -1.61
N ALA A 120 -7.66 16.91 -1.17
CA ALA A 120 -8.33 18.19 -1.35
C ALA A 120 -7.62 19.33 -0.59
N GLU A 121 -7.14 19.07 0.62
CA GLU A 121 -6.39 20.06 1.43
C GLU A 121 -4.93 20.16 1.00
N GLY A 122 -4.27 19.04 0.67
CA GLY A 122 -2.90 19.00 0.16
C GLY A 122 -2.74 19.81 -1.12
N LEU A 123 -3.70 19.72 -2.04
CA LEU A 123 -3.70 20.51 -3.28
C LEU A 123 -3.63 22.03 -3.00
N LYS A 124 -4.24 22.52 -1.92
CA LYS A 124 -4.19 23.93 -1.52
C LYS A 124 -2.84 24.34 -0.95
N ARG A 125 -2.03 23.40 -0.48
CA ARG A 125 -0.68 23.59 0.07
C ARG A 125 0.43 23.44 -0.97
N LEU A 126 0.15 22.89 -2.15
CA LEU A 126 1.12 22.74 -3.22
C LEU A 126 1.58 24.14 -3.71
N ARG A 127 2.80 24.54 -3.31
CA ARG A 127 3.29 25.90 -3.47
C ARG A 127 4.31 25.98 -4.59
N GLY A 128 4.19 27.02 -5.42
CA GLY A 128 5.28 27.48 -6.25
C GLY A 128 6.25 28.37 -5.46
N LEU A 129 7.42 28.64 -6.06
CA LEU A 129 8.46 29.48 -5.48
C LEU A 129 8.77 30.64 -6.42
N VAL A 130 9.23 31.76 -5.86
CA VAL A 130 9.83 32.85 -6.61
C VAL A 130 11.26 33.02 -6.13
N HIS A 131 12.23 32.81 -7.03
CA HIS A 131 13.64 32.92 -6.71
C HIS A 131 14.24 34.22 -7.28
N PRO A 132 15.17 34.89 -6.56
CA PRO A 132 16.02 35.91 -7.17
C PRO A 132 16.99 35.22 -8.15
N SER A 133 17.41 35.97 -9.18
CA SER A 133 18.52 35.51 -10.02
C SER A 133 19.85 35.69 -9.27
N THR A 134 20.75 34.73 -9.46
CA THR A 134 22.13 34.78 -8.94
C THR A 134 23.15 35.23 -10.00
N GLN A 135 22.69 35.55 -11.22
CA GLN A 135 23.53 36.01 -12.29
C GLN A 135 23.78 37.53 -12.16
N GLU A 136 24.99 37.99 -12.48
CA GLU A 136 25.30 39.43 -12.58
C GLU A 136 24.37 40.08 -13.61
N ASP A 137 24.03 41.34 -13.39
CA ASP A 137 23.16 42.15 -14.27
C ASP A 137 21.77 41.56 -14.55
N SER A 138 21.23 40.80 -13.57
CA SER A 138 19.95 40.09 -13.70
C SER A 138 18.86 40.57 -12.73
N ASN A 139 18.96 41.79 -12.22
CA ASN A 139 17.99 42.36 -11.27
C ASN A 139 16.56 42.45 -11.83
N ASP A 140 16.42 42.52 -13.14
CA ASP A 140 15.13 42.58 -13.84
C ASP A 140 14.53 41.18 -14.12
N LYS A 141 15.21 40.09 -13.73
CA LYS A 141 14.68 38.74 -13.89
C LYS A 141 13.78 38.33 -12.72
N ARG A 142 12.72 37.65 -13.08
CA ARG A 142 11.81 36.97 -12.13
C ARG A 142 11.77 35.48 -12.49
N ILE A 143 12.16 34.63 -11.54
CA ILE A 143 12.21 33.20 -11.72
C ILE A 143 11.07 32.60 -10.89
N LEU A 144 10.05 32.08 -11.58
CA LEU A 144 8.94 31.37 -10.96
C LEU A 144 9.17 29.86 -11.12
N VAL A 145 8.92 29.13 -10.05
CA VAL A 145 8.87 27.66 -10.07
C VAL A 145 7.45 27.24 -9.78
N THR A 146 6.88 26.45 -10.68
CA THR A 146 5.49 25.98 -10.60
C THR A 146 5.44 24.47 -10.64
N HIS A 147 4.32 23.90 -10.19
CA HIS A 147 4.00 22.49 -10.34
C HIS A 147 2.92 22.32 -11.41
N GLU A 148 3.14 21.39 -12.34
CA GLU A 148 2.20 21.04 -13.40
C GLU A 148 1.80 19.57 -13.30
N PRO A 149 0.59 19.17 -13.73
CA PRO A 149 0.22 17.77 -13.77
C PRO A 149 1.19 16.95 -14.62
N ILE A 150 1.57 15.77 -14.15
CA ILE A 150 2.46 14.88 -14.92
C ILE A 150 1.76 14.25 -16.13
N GLY A 151 0.44 14.10 -16.10
CA GLY A 151 -0.37 13.59 -17.22
C GLY A 151 -1.25 12.40 -16.87
N VAL A 152 -0.98 11.24 -17.47
CA VAL A 152 -1.68 9.98 -17.20
C VAL A 152 -0.88 9.13 -16.22
N VAL A 153 -1.49 8.74 -15.11
CA VAL A 153 -0.89 7.90 -14.07
C VAL A 153 -1.52 6.51 -14.11
N GLY A 154 -0.70 5.49 -14.34
CA GLY A 154 -1.09 4.10 -14.14
C GLY A 154 -0.96 3.73 -12.66
N VAL A 155 -2.04 3.23 -12.06
CA VAL A 155 -2.08 2.82 -10.64
C VAL A 155 -2.27 1.31 -10.59
N ILE A 156 -1.21 0.58 -10.26
CA ILE A 156 -1.21 -0.88 -10.18
C ILE A 156 -1.15 -1.26 -8.72
N SER A 157 -2.25 -1.80 -8.19
CA SER A 157 -2.42 -2.05 -6.76
C SER A 157 -2.41 -3.55 -6.41
N PRO A 158 -1.96 -3.89 -5.19
CA PRO A 158 -1.94 -5.25 -4.68
C PRO A 158 -3.32 -5.70 -4.21
N TRP A 159 -3.38 -6.93 -3.70
CA TRP A 159 -4.62 -7.55 -3.24
C TRP A 159 -4.89 -7.39 -1.75
N ASN A 160 -3.91 -6.99 -0.94
CA ASN A 160 -4.04 -6.95 0.52
C ASN A 160 -4.73 -5.68 1.06
N TRP A 161 -4.56 -4.54 0.36
CA TRP A 161 -5.22 -3.26 0.64
C TRP A 161 -5.83 -2.67 -0.65
N PRO A 162 -6.82 -3.37 -1.26
CA PRO A 162 -7.26 -3.06 -2.62
C PRO A 162 -8.21 -1.87 -2.73
N ASN A 163 -8.68 -1.30 -1.62
CA ASN A 163 -9.44 -0.06 -1.59
C ASN A 163 -8.54 1.13 -1.27
N ASP A 164 -7.71 1.02 -0.26
CA ASP A 164 -6.87 2.09 0.27
C ASP A 164 -5.74 2.47 -0.70
N ILE A 165 -4.87 1.53 -1.05
CA ILE A 165 -3.67 1.80 -1.86
C ILE A 165 -4.00 2.45 -3.21
N PRO A 166 -4.97 1.96 -4.02
CA PRO A 166 -5.30 2.65 -5.26
C PRO A 166 -5.89 4.05 -5.01
N ASN A 167 -6.58 4.26 -3.88
CA ASN A 167 -7.15 5.56 -3.54
C ASN A 167 -6.08 6.59 -3.14
N ILE A 168 -4.98 6.18 -2.49
CA ILE A 168 -3.84 7.08 -2.20
C ILE A 168 -3.36 7.75 -3.50
N ALA A 169 -2.98 6.95 -4.48
CA ALA A 169 -2.43 7.48 -5.74
C ALA A 169 -3.49 8.23 -6.56
N ALA A 170 -4.73 7.76 -6.56
CA ALA A 170 -5.80 8.36 -7.33
C ALA A 170 -6.25 9.71 -6.78
N SER A 171 -6.54 9.82 -5.49
CA SER A 171 -7.02 11.05 -4.87
C SER A 171 -6.02 12.20 -5.09
N HIS A 172 -4.74 11.95 -4.86
CA HIS A 172 -3.68 12.94 -5.02
C HIS A 172 -3.35 13.21 -6.50
N GLY A 173 -3.38 12.16 -7.36
CA GLY A 173 -3.21 12.30 -8.80
C GLY A 173 -4.29 13.18 -9.42
N LEU A 174 -5.56 12.92 -9.10
CA LEU A 174 -6.70 13.72 -9.54
C LEU A 174 -6.68 15.14 -8.95
N ALA A 175 -6.29 15.30 -7.69
CA ALA A 175 -6.07 16.61 -7.08
C ALA A 175 -5.06 17.42 -7.88
N ALA A 176 -3.91 16.85 -8.22
CA ALA A 176 -2.88 17.48 -9.03
C ALA A 176 -3.31 17.81 -10.47
N GLY A 177 -4.40 17.18 -10.97
CA GLY A 177 -4.93 17.41 -12.32
C GLY A 177 -4.49 16.33 -13.32
N ASN A 178 -4.03 15.18 -12.84
CA ASN A 178 -3.71 14.00 -13.65
C ASN A 178 -4.97 13.17 -13.92
N ALA A 179 -4.98 12.39 -14.99
CA ALA A 179 -5.88 11.27 -15.11
C ALA A 179 -5.26 10.00 -14.53
N VAL A 180 -6.10 9.10 -14.01
CA VAL A 180 -5.66 7.85 -13.40
C VAL A 180 -6.29 6.64 -14.08
N ILE A 181 -5.49 5.58 -14.25
CA ILE A 181 -5.94 4.29 -14.77
C ILE A 181 -5.62 3.23 -13.72
N PHE A 182 -6.64 2.70 -13.06
CA PHE A 182 -6.47 1.59 -12.11
C PHE A 182 -6.26 0.27 -12.81
N LYS A 183 -5.30 -0.50 -12.32
CA LYS A 183 -5.13 -1.92 -12.61
C LYS A 183 -5.03 -2.67 -11.28
N PRO A 184 -6.14 -3.13 -10.70
CA PRO A 184 -6.14 -3.89 -9.45
C PRO A 184 -5.55 -5.29 -9.62
N ALA A 185 -5.19 -5.91 -8.50
CA ALA A 185 -4.91 -7.33 -8.49
C ALA A 185 -6.11 -8.15 -8.98
N SER A 186 -5.84 -9.28 -9.66
CA SER A 186 -6.92 -10.10 -10.22
C SER A 186 -7.79 -10.79 -9.17
N THR A 187 -7.28 -10.97 -7.95
CA THR A 187 -8.04 -11.57 -6.84
C THR A 187 -8.96 -10.59 -6.12
N THR A 188 -8.73 -9.27 -6.28
CA THR A 188 -9.46 -8.24 -5.51
C THR A 188 -9.85 -7.02 -6.36
N PRO A 189 -10.53 -7.20 -7.50
CA PRO A 189 -10.86 -6.09 -8.38
C PRO A 189 -12.05 -5.26 -7.92
N PHE A 190 -12.96 -5.81 -7.11
CA PHE A 190 -14.23 -5.15 -6.78
C PHE A 190 -14.05 -3.95 -5.87
N SER A 191 -13.12 -4.00 -4.92
CA SER A 191 -12.80 -2.85 -4.05
C SER A 191 -12.25 -1.66 -4.84
N ALA A 192 -11.37 -1.90 -5.81
CA ALA A 192 -10.87 -0.84 -6.68
C ALA A 192 -11.95 -0.31 -7.65
N ILE A 193 -12.87 -1.18 -8.12
CA ILE A 193 -14.04 -0.76 -8.91
C ILE A 193 -14.94 0.15 -8.08
N ALA A 194 -15.16 -0.15 -6.78
CA ALA A 194 -15.92 0.70 -5.88
C ALA A 194 -15.30 2.10 -5.76
N VAL A 195 -13.97 2.20 -5.67
CA VAL A 195 -13.24 3.49 -5.67
C VAL A 195 -13.47 4.25 -6.98
N ALA A 196 -13.40 3.57 -8.14
CA ALA A 196 -13.66 4.21 -9.43
C ALA A 196 -15.11 4.72 -9.56
N GLU A 197 -16.10 3.94 -9.08
CA GLU A 197 -17.52 4.33 -9.01
C GLU A 197 -17.72 5.59 -8.14
N ILE A 198 -16.99 5.72 -7.04
CA ILE A 198 -17.05 6.91 -6.15
C ILE A 198 -16.60 8.15 -6.91
N TYR A 199 -15.49 8.10 -7.64
CA TYR A 199 -15.02 9.24 -8.43
C TYR A 199 -15.97 9.63 -9.57
N GLU A 200 -16.55 8.64 -10.26
CA GLU A 200 -17.55 8.90 -11.30
C GLU A 200 -18.78 9.59 -10.71
N GLU A 201 -19.36 9.07 -9.60
CA GLU A 201 -20.50 9.65 -8.93
C GLU A 201 -20.19 11.05 -8.36
N ALA A 202 -18.95 11.31 -7.95
CA ALA A 202 -18.49 12.63 -7.53
C ALA A 202 -18.49 13.65 -8.69
N GLY A 203 -18.51 13.17 -9.94
CA GLY A 203 -18.64 13.97 -11.15
C GLY A 203 -17.29 14.38 -11.74
N PHE A 204 -16.25 13.59 -11.53
CA PHE A 204 -14.98 13.79 -12.23
C PHE A 204 -15.18 13.68 -13.75
N PRO A 205 -14.47 14.48 -14.57
CA PRO A 205 -14.64 14.48 -16.02
C PRO A 205 -14.50 13.07 -16.63
N PRO A 206 -15.33 12.70 -17.62
CA PRO A 206 -15.19 11.43 -18.33
C PRO A 206 -13.74 11.19 -18.79
N GLY A 207 -13.21 10.00 -18.57
CA GLY A 207 -11.85 9.62 -18.89
C GLY A 207 -10.78 10.05 -17.88
N SER A 208 -11.07 10.96 -16.91
CA SER A 208 -10.10 11.29 -15.87
C SER A 208 -9.85 10.13 -14.89
N VAL A 209 -10.80 9.20 -14.81
CA VAL A 209 -10.68 7.93 -14.08
C VAL A 209 -11.02 6.80 -15.03
N SER A 210 -10.19 5.78 -15.07
CA SER A 210 -10.43 4.51 -15.76
C SER A 210 -10.05 3.35 -14.86
N ILE A 211 -10.67 2.19 -15.04
CA ILE A 211 -10.29 0.94 -14.39
C ILE A 211 -10.30 -0.19 -15.41
N ILE A 212 -9.22 -0.95 -15.44
CA ILE A 212 -9.01 -2.10 -16.31
C ILE A 212 -8.61 -3.31 -15.47
N THR A 213 -9.24 -4.44 -15.73
CA THR A 213 -9.00 -5.71 -15.00
C THR A 213 -8.33 -6.73 -15.90
N GLY A 214 -7.59 -7.67 -15.35
CA GLY A 214 -6.94 -8.72 -16.13
C GLY A 214 -5.52 -9.06 -15.65
N PRO A 215 -4.83 -9.97 -16.40
CA PRO A 215 -3.50 -10.46 -16.01
C PRO A 215 -2.44 -9.36 -15.94
N GLY A 216 -1.56 -9.44 -14.93
CA GLY A 216 -0.51 -8.45 -14.72
C GLY A 216 0.54 -8.41 -15.83
N ASP A 217 0.88 -9.56 -16.39
CA ASP A 217 1.84 -9.74 -17.48
C ASP A 217 1.36 -9.19 -18.82
N ILE A 218 0.06 -9.06 -19.02
CA ILE A 218 -0.57 -8.50 -20.23
C ILE A 218 -0.97 -7.04 -19.96
N VAL A 219 -2.00 -6.85 -19.12
CA VAL A 219 -2.62 -5.54 -18.88
C VAL A 219 -1.70 -4.61 -18.10
N GLY A 220 -1.05 -5.12 -17.04
CA GLY A 220 -0.11 -4.35 -16.24
C GLY A 220 1.15 -3.98 -17.03
N ALA A 221 1.74 -4.95 -17.74
CA ALA A 221 2.93 -4.71 -18.54
C ALA A 221 2.70 -3.71 -19.67
N GLU A 222 1.54 -3.79 -20.39
CA GLU A 222 1.19 -2.82 -21.42
C GLU A 222 1.00 -1.41 -20.81
N LEU A 223 0.30 -1.28 -19.67
CA LEU A 223 0.12 0.00 -19.00
C LEU A 223 1.47 0.65 -18.64
N VAL A 224 2.45 -0.15 -18.23
CA VAL A 224 3.80 0.32 -17.89
C VAL A 224 4.63 0.68 -19.12
N ARG A 225 4.61 -0.14 -20.18
CA ARG A 225 5.40 0.09 -21.40
C ARG A 225 4.88 1.23 -22.26
N ASN A 226 3.58 1.44 -22.25
CA ASN A 226 2.93 2.37 -23.17
C ASN A 226 3.42 3.80 -22.97
N PRO A 227 3.90 4.48 -24.03
CA PRO A 227 4.39 5.86 -23.92
C PRO A 227 3.29 6.89 -23.60
N GLY A 228 2.03 6.47 -23.65
CA GLY A 228 0.90 7.31 -23.27
C GLY A 228 0.68 7.42 -21.77
N THR A 229 1.31 6.56 -20.98
CA THR A 229 1.34 6.65 -19.52
C THR A 229 2.59 7.42 -19.08
N ASN A 230 2.43 8.46 -18.29
CA ASN A 230 3.50 9.39 -17.89
C ASN A 230 4.14 8.99 -16.54
N ALA A 231 3.36 8.39 -15.65
CA ALA A 231 3.83 7.90 -14.36
C ALA A 231 3.18 6.55 -14.03
N ILE A 232 3.85 5.77 -13.20
CA ILE A 232 3.34 4.53 -12.63
C ILE A 232 3.48 4.62 -11.11
N SER A 233 2.37 4.46 -10.40
CA SER A 233 2.33 4.10 -8.99
C SER A 233 2.08 2.59 -8.91
N PHE A 234 3.01 1.87 -8.35
CA PHE A 234 2.96 0.42 -8.20
C PHE A 234 3.22 0.03 -6.76
N THR A 235 2.31 -0.74 -6.18
CA THR A 235 2.52 -1.40 -4.90
C THR A 235 2.41 -2.91 -5.10
N GLY A 236 3.39 -3.66 -4.62
CA GLY A 236 3.40 -5.11 -4.76
C GLY A 236 4.76 -5.76 -4.50
N GLU A 237 4.92 -6.97 -5.01
CA GLU A 237 6.12 -7.78 -4.81
C GLU A 237 7.38 -7.12 -5.41
N THR A 238 8.49 -7.16 -4.66
CA THR A 238 9.78 -6.56 -5.05
C THR A 238 10.26 -7.04 -6.41
N ALA A 239 10.16 -8.34 -6.71
CA ALA A 239 10.59 -8.88 -8.00
C ALA A 239 9.79 -8.30 -9.18
N THR A 240 8.49 -8.08 -8.97
CA THR A 240 7.64 -7.39 -9.96
C THR A 240 8.05 -5.93 -10.12
N GLY A 241 8.29 -5.20 -9.02
CA GLY A 241 8.78 -3.83 -9.08
C GLY A 241 10.11 -3.72 -9.85
N GLU A 242 11.07 -4.60 -9.57
CA GLU A 242 12.33 -4.68 -10.33
C GLU A 242 12.12 -4.98 -11.81
N TYR A 243 11.13 -5.80 -12.17
CA TYR A 243 10.76 -6.03 -13.57
C TYR A 243 10.20 -4.78 -14.22
N LEU A 244 9.29 -4.07 -13.52
CA LEU A 244 8.66 -2.85 -14.04
C LEU A 244 9.68 -1.75 -14.32
N THR A 245 10.71 -1.58 -13.50
CA THR A 245 11.79 -0.60 -13.75
C THR A 245 12.50 -0.85 -15.08
N ARG A 246 12.61 -2.10 -15.53
CA ARG A 246 13.29 -2.46 -16.79
C ARG A 246 12.46 -2.15 -18.03
N ILE A 247 11.12 -2.17 -17.90
CA ILE A 247 10.23 -2.03 -19.05
C ILE A 247 9.55 -0.66 -19.16
N ALA A 248 9.64 0.17 -18.11
CA ALA A 248 8.92 1.44 -18.02
C ALA A 248 9.45 2.52 -18.98
N GLY A 249 10.71 2.45 -19.38
CA GLY A 249 11.37 3.54 -20.11
C GLY A 249 11.53 4.79 -19.25
N ILE A 250 11.57 5.95 -19.87
CA ILE A 250 11.72 7.25 -19.16
C ILE A 250 10.34 7.74 -18.73
N LYS A 251 9.93 7.41 -17.50
CA LYS A 251 8.73 7.95 -16.84
C LYS A 251 8.90 7.94 -15.32
N ARG A 252 8.05 8.65 -14.62
CA ARG A 252 8.05 8.67 -13.17
C ARG A 252 7.59 7.31 -12.63
N LEU A 253 8.34 6.76 -11.68
CA LEU A 253 7.98 5.55 -10.96
C LEU A 253 7.89 5.86 -9.47
N LEU A 254 6.74 5.59 -8.88
CA LEU A 254 6.50 5.55 -7.45
C LEU A 254 6.27 4.08 -7.11
N LEU A 255 7.18 3.49 -6.35
CA LEU A 255 7.21 2.06 -6.07
C LEU A 255 7.16 1.81 -4.57
N GLU A 256 6.14 1.11 -4.12
CA GLU A 256 6.01 0.56 -2.79
C GLU A 256 6.12 -0.96 -2.88
N LEU A 257 7.17 -1.52 -2.30
CA LEU A 257 7.54 -2.92 -2.50
C LEU A 257 7.56 -3.68 -1.16
N GLY A 258 8.01 -4.94 -1.19
CA GLY A 258 8.02 -5.80 -0.03
C GLY A 258 8.82 -5.26 1.15
N GLY A 259 8.52 -5.77 2.33
CA GLY A 259 9.19 -5.49 3.57
C GLY A 259 9.71 -6.76 4.27
N ASN A 260 10.57 -6.59 5.23
CA ASN A 260 10.97 -7.59 6.22
C ASN A 260 11.30 -6.83 7.50
N GLY A 261 10.27 -6.14 8.02
CA GLY A 261 10.38 -5.13 9.07
C GLY A 261 10.80 -5.71 10.43
N PRO A 262 11.80 -5.10 11.12
CA PRO A 262 12.12 -5.47 12.48
C PRO A 262 11.13 -4.83 13.48
N LEU A 263 10.79 -5.57 14.54
CA LEU A 263 10.26 -5.04 15.78
C LEU A 263 11.27 -5.35 16.89
N VAL A 264 11.89 -4.32 17.45
CA VAL A 264 12.97 -4.44 18.44
C VAL A 264 12.42 -4.23 19.85
N VAL A 265 12.67 -5.16 20.77
CA VAL A 265 12.25 -5.09 22.19
C VAL A 265 13.48 -5.00 23.07
N MET A 266 13.75 -3.82 23.64
CA MET A 266 14.89 -3.58 24.54
C MET A 266 14.62 -4.12 25.94
N ASP A 267 15.68 -4.25 26.76
CA ASP A 267 15.59 -4.75 28.13
C ASP A 267 14.86 -3.81 29.11
N ASP A 268 14.66 -2.55 28.71
CA ASP A 268 13.89 -1.53 29.44
C ASP A 268 12.49 -1.26 28.85
N ALA A 269 12.05 -2.08 27.87
CA ALA A 269 10.78 -1.92 27.18
C ALA A 269 9.57 -2.19 28.08
N ASN A 270 8.45 -1.53 27.77
CA ASN A 270 7.14 -1.98 28.26
C ASN A 270 6.74 -3.26 27.52
N LEU A 271 6.95 -4.42 28.15
CA LEU A 271 6.72 -5.72 27.51
C LEU A 271 5.25 -5.96 27.14
N ASP A 272 4.29 -5.48 27.93
CA ASP A 272 2.87 -5.66 27.61
C ASP A 272 2.50 -4.89 26.32
N ALA A 273 3.00 -3.66 26.17
CA ALA A 273 2.82 -2.89 24.95
C ALA A 273 3.53 -3.53 23.74
N ALA A 274 4.76 -4.03 23.94
CA ALA A 274 5.52 -4.70 22.89
C ALA A 274 4.84 -6.00 22.42
N VAL A 275 4.21 -6.76 23.34
CA VAL A 275 3.44 -7.96 23.02
C VAL A 275 2.21 -7.62 22.17
N GLU A 276 1.40 -6.62 22.54
CA GLU A 276 0.24 -6.21 21.74
C GLU A 276 0.66 -5.68 20.36
N ALA A 277 1.76 -4.94 20.28
CA ALA A 277 2.34 -4.50 19.02
C ALA A 277 2.81 -5.68 18.14
N THR A 278 3.36 -6.73 18.75
CA THR A 278 3.76 -7.95 18.04
C THR A 278 2.55 -8.73 17.53
N ILE A 279 1.49 -8.86 18.34
CA ILE A 279 0.22 -9.47 17.90
C ILE A 279 -0.34 -8.73 16.69
N THR A 280 -0.41 -7.41 16.76
CA THR A 280 -0.88 -6.58 15.63
C THR A 280 0.08 -6.69 14.45
N GLY A 281 1.39 -6.58 14.69
CA GLY A 281 2.40 -6.58 13.63
C GLY A 281 2.52 -7.90 12.89
N CYS A 282 2.27 -9.05 13.55
CA CYS A 282 2.42 -10.37 12.95
C CYS A 282 1.10 -11.02 12.51
N PHE A 283 -0.06 -10.64 13.07
CA PHE A 283 -1.31 -11.39 12.87
C PHE A 283 -2.47 -10.56 12.30
N TYR A 284 -2.39 -9.22 12.29
CA TYR A 284 -3.34 -8.39 11.56
C TYR A 284 -3.33 -8.79 10.08
N LEU A 285 -4.51 -8.96 9.49
CA LEU A 285 -4.68 -9.47 8.11
C LEU A 285 -3.89 -10.79 7.86
N ALA A 286 -3.78 -11.65 8.87
CA ALA A 286 -2.95 -12.86 8.84
C ALA A 286 -1.49 -12.60 8.41
N GLY A 287 -0.89 -11.48 8.84
CA GLY A 287 0.48 -11.08 8.50
C GLY A 287 0.67 -10.59 7.06
N GLN A 288 -0.40 -10.43 6.28
CA GLN A 288 -0.33 -10.05 4.86
C GLN A 288 -0.24 -8.53 4.68
N VAL A 289 0.68 -7.90 5.39
CA VAL A 289 0.92 -6.45 5.37
C VAL A 289 2.39 -6.18 5.05
N CYS A 290 2.65 -5.26 4.12
CA CYS A 290 4.03 -4.90 3.73
C CYS A 290 4.88 -4.36 4.88
N THR A 291 4.24 -3.83 5.92
CA THR A 291 4.88 -3.33 7.15
C THR A 291 4.81 -4.33 8.30
N ALA A 292 4.40 -5.58 8.08
CA ALA A 292 4.34 -6.60 9.13
C ALA A 292 5.66 -6.72 9.92
N SER A 293 5.55 -7.12 11.19
CA SER A 293 6.72 -7.43 12.02
C SER A 293 7.28 -8.80 11.62
N GLU A 294 8.02 -8.82 10.52
CA GLU A 294 8.59 -10.03 9.91
C GLU A 294 9.78 -10.60 10.73
N ARG A 295 10.35 -9.82 11.64
CA ARG A 295 11.42 -10.21 12.55
C ARG A 295 11.22 -9.54 13.90
N VAL A 296 11.01 -10.32 14.94
CA VAL A 296 10.84 -9.85 16.31
C VAL A 296 12.17 -10.03 17.05
N LEU A 297 12.91 -8.94 17.22
CA LEU A 297 14.22 -8.93 17.87
C LEU A 297 14.03 -8.63 19.35
N VAL A 298 14.39 -9.55 20.23
CA VAL A 298 14.15 -9.43 21.68
C VAL A 298 15.49 -9.47 22.43
N HIS A 299 15.71 -8.48 23.31
CA HIS A 299 16.91 -8.44 24.12
C HIS A 299 16.96 -9.67 25.07
N GLU A 300 18.10 -10.35 25.15
CA GLU A 300 18.29 -11.62 25.86
C GLU A 300 17.78 -11.60 27.31
N LYS A 301 17.91 -10.47 28.02
CA LYS A 301 17.50 -10.33 29.44
C LYS A 301 15.99 -10.40 29.65
N VAL A 302 15.18 -10.08 28.64
CA VAL A 302 13.72 -10.04 28.74
C VAL A 302 13.04 -11.08 27.84
N HIS A 303 13.83 -11.92 27.14
CA HIS A 303 13.38 -12.90 26.16
C HIS A 303 12.31 -13.83 26.74
N ASP A 304 12.60 -14.51 27.85
CA ASP A 304 11.70 -15.51 28.40
C ASP A 304 10.36 -14.90 28.85
N GLU A 305 10.42 -13.76 29.55
CA GLU A 305 9.20 -13.05 29.99
C GLU A 305 8.37 -12.58 28.79
N PHE A 306 9.01 -12.01 27.78
CA PHE A 306 8.34 -11.55 26.56
C PHE A 306 7.67 -12.71 25.83
N VAL A 307 8.39 -13.82 25.63
CA VAL A 307 7.90 -15.00 24.94
C VAL A 307 6.72 -15.65 25.68
N ASP A 308 6.79 -15.76 27.01
CA ASP A 308 5.68 -16.29 27.82
C ASP A 308 4.42 -15.44 27.67
N LYS A 309 4.55 -14.10 27.72
CA LYS A 309 3.45 -13.16 27.53
C LYS A 309 2.89 -13.24 26.12
N LEU A 310 3.74 -13.27 25.09
CA LEU A 310 3.34 -13.38 23.69
C LEU A 310 2.58 -14.68 23.43
N LEU A 311 3.10 -15.80 23.94
CA LEU A 311 2.45 -17.10 23.82
C LEU A 311 1.07 -17.12 24.49
N ALA A 312 0.96 -16.56 25.70
CA ALA A 312 -0.30 -16.45 26.42
C ALA A 312 -1.32 -15.61 25.61
N ARG A 313 -0.88 -14.49 25.03
CA ARG A 313 -1.76 -13.60 24.24
C ARG A 313 -2.16 -14.21 22.90
N THR A 314 -1.26 -14.91 22.22
CA THR A 314 -1.51 -15.56 20.92
C THR A 314 -2.59 -16.64 21.00
N LYS A 315 -2.72 -17.34 22.13
CA LYS A 315 -3.79 -18.34 22.35
C LYS A 315 -5.22 -17.76 22.27
N HIS A 316 -5.35 -16.45 22.37
CA HIS A 316 -6.65 -15.77 22.27
C HIS A 316 -6.97 -15.29 20.86
N VAL A 317 -6.06 -15.44 19.88
CA VAL A 317 -6.32 -15.09 18.49
C VAL A 317 -7.22 -16.15 17.86
N ARG A 318 -8.44 -15.78 17.54
CA ARG A 318 -9.45 -16.66 16.95
C ARG A 318 -9.36 -16.62 15.43
N VAL A 319 -8.94 -17.73 14.85
CA VAL A 319 -8.94 -17.93 13.38
C VAL A 319 -10.34 -18.41 12.96
N GLY A 320 -10.90 -17.82 11.91
CA GLY A 320 -12.25 -18.22 11.49
C GLY A 320 -12.80 -17.44 10.29
N ASN A 321 -14.11 -17.59 10.08
CA ASN A 321 -14.81 -16.92 9.00
C ASN A 321 -14.63 -15.40 9.09
N PRO A 322 -14.13 -14.74 8.02
CA PRO A 322 -13.86 -13.30 8.04
C PRO A 322 -15.11 -12.43 8.29
N LEU A 323 -16.29 -12.90 7.90
CA LEU A 323 -17.56 -12.17 8.11
C LEU A 323 -18.10 -12.26 9.54
N ASP A 324 -17.54 -13.13 10.38
CA ASP A 324 -17.93 -13.25 11.79
C ASP A 324 -17.21 -12.15 12.60
N GLU A 325 -18.00 -11.30 13.27
CA GLU A 325 -17.50 -10.19 14.11
C GLU A 325 -16.57 -10.68 15.26
N SER A 326 -16.67 -11.95 15.63
CA SER A 326 -15.84 -12.54 16.67
C SER A 326 -14.48 -13.05 16.15
N THR A 327 -14.28 -13.16 14.85
CA THR A 327 -13.02 -13.62 14.24
C THR A 327 -11.93 -12.56 14.40
N ASP A 328 -10.75 -12.96 14.85
CA ASP A 328 -9.59 -12.07 15.01
C ASP A 328 -8.64 -12.16 13.83
N MET A 329 -8.57 -13.30 13.13
CA MET A 329 -7.70 -13.52 11.99
C MET A 329 -8.41 -14.36 10.92
N GLY A 330 -8.46 -13.85 9.69
CA GLY A 330 -8.99 -14.54 8.51
C GLY A 330 -7.97 -15.46 7.82
N PRO A 331 -8.31 -15.98 6.62
CA PRO A 331 -7.40 -16.79 5.81
C PRO A 331 -6.35 -15.97 5.07
N LEU A 332 -5.35 -16.64 4.52
CA LEU A 332 -4.51 -16.09 3.45
C LEU A 332 -5.37 -15.89 2.18
N ASN A 333 -5.04 -14.85 1.41
CA ASN A 333 -5.84 -14.47 0.24
C ASN A 333 -5.79 -15.50 -0.91
N ASN A 334 -4.65 -16.14 -1.12
CA ASN A 334 -4.46 -16.99 -2.28
C ASN A 334 -3.42 -18.12 -2.04
N TRP A 335 -3.51 -19.16 -2.87
CA TRP A 335 -2.66 -20.33 -2.78
C TRP A 335 -1.17 -20.06 -3.08
N ASN A 336 -0.84 -19.01 -3.86
CA ASN A 336 0.58 -18.68 -4.11
C ASN A 336 1.23 -18.19 -2.83
N ASN A 337 0.55 -17.29 -2.10
CA ASN A 337 1.03 -16.82 -0.81
C ASN A 337 1.06 -17.95 0.23
N ALA A 338 0.02 -18.80 0.27
CA ALA A 338 -0.03 -19.95 1.18
C ALA A 338 1.17 -20.89 0.98
N ARG A 339 1.54 -21.19 -0.27
CA ARG A 339 2.74 -22.01 -0.57
C ARG A 339 4.03 -21.34 -0.11
N LYS A 340 4.16 -20.02 -0.26
CA LYS A 340 5.32 -19.25 0.24
C LYS A 340 5.43 -19.35 1.76
N VAL A 341 4.35 -19.07 2.47
CA VAL A 341 4.30 -19.17 3.94
C VAL A 341 4.65 -20.59 4.41
N GLN A 342 4.09 -21.61 3.77
CA GLN A 342 4.41 -23.01 4.09
C GLN A 342 5.89 -23.33 3.89
N ALA A 343 6.50 -22.84 2.80
CA ALA A 343 7.91 -23.05 2.55
C ALA A 343 8.80 -22.43 3.64
N HIS A 344 8.45 -21.24 4.14
CA HIS A 344 9.15 -20.60 5.26
C HIS A 344 8.99 -21.39 6.57
N ILE A 345 7.79 -21.92 6.85
CA ILE A 345 7.53 -22.78 8.00
C ILE A 345 8.36 -24.07 7.91
N ASP A 346 8.43 -24.69 6.73
CA ASP A 346 9.17 -25.94 6.52
C ASP A 346 10.70 -25.71 6.59
N ASP A 347 11.22 -24.59 6.07
CA ASP A 347 12.62 -24.19 6.25
C ASP A 347 12.96 -24.01 7.73
N ALA A 348 12.11 -23.33 8.47
CA ALA A 348 12.30 -23.12 9.92
C ALA A 348 12.35 -24.47 10.68
N ARG A 349 11.49 -25.42 10.35
CA ARG A 349 11.53 -26.79 10.93
C ARG A 349 12.83 -27.50 10.59
N ALA A 350 13.25 -27.44 9.32
CA ALA A 350 14.46 -28.11 8.86
C ALA A 350 15.74 -27.54 9.51
N ARG A 351 15.72 -26.26 9.89
CA ARG A 351 16.83 -25.57 10.59
C ARG A 351 16.79 -25.69 12.10
N GLY A 352 15.77 -26.37 12.65
CA GLY A 352 15.64 -26.57 14.10
C GLY A 352 15.00 -25.40 14.86
N GLY A 353 14.28 -24.53 14.18
CA GLY A 353 13.45 -23.51 14.80
C GLY A 353 12.46 -24.11 15.79
N LYS A 354 12.32 -23.51 16.96
CA LYS A 354 11.48 -23.99 18.06
C LYS A 354 10.07 -23.40 17.92
N PHE A 355 9.15 -24.20 17.41
CA PHE A 355 7.74 -23.81 17.32
C PHE A 355 7.09 -23.82 18.72
N LEU A 356 6.75 -22.65 19.21
CA LEU A 356 6.07 -22.48 20.52
C LEU A 356 4.55 -22.64 20.39
N THR A 357 4.02 -22.25 19.23
CA THR A 357 2.62 -22.49 18.83
C THR A 357 2.49 -22.45 17.31
N GLY A 358 1.40 -23.02 16.78
CA GLY A 358 1.08 -22.95 15.37
C GLY A 358 1.95 -23.82 14.46
N GLY A 359 2.13 -23.36 13.23
CA GLY A 359 2.85 -24.09 12.18
C GLY A 359 2.00 -25.06 11.39
N GLY A 360 0.68 -25.09 11.63
CA GLY A 360 -0.32 -25.85 10.89
C GLY A 360 -1.22 -24.96 10.04
N SER A 361 -1.95 -25.57 9.10
CA SER A 361 -2.98 -24.90 8.31
C SER A 361 -4.11 -25.85 7.91
N ASP A 362 -5.30 -25.28 7.73
CA ASP A 362 -6.43 -25.93 7.08
C ASP A 362 -6.80 -25.09 5.84
N GLY A 363 -6.39 -25.57 4.67
CA GLY A 363 -6.53 -24.82 3.44
C GLY A 363 -5.75 -23.48 3.48
N LEU A 364 -6.46 -22.37 3.32
CA LEU A 364 -5.90 -21.03 3.42
C LEU A 364 -5.85 -20.47 4.85
N TYR A 365 -6.41 -21.17 5.82
CA TYR A 365 -6.39 -20.78 7.23
C TYR A 365 -5.14 -21.32 7.92
N PHE A 366 -4.20 -20.43 8.19
CA PHE A 366 -2.97 -20.73 8.91
C PHE A 366 -3.14 -20.41 10.40
N GLU A 367 -2.50 -21.23 11.24
CA GLU A 367 -2.44 -20.96 12.67
C GLU A 367 -1.50 -19.79 12.98
N PRO A 368 -1.84 -18.91 13.95
CA PRO A 368 -0.89 -17.94 14.48
C PRO A 368 0.35 -18.67 14.99
N THR A 369 1.49 -18.40 14.37
CA THR A 369 2.71 -19.18 14.55
C THR A 369 3.80 -18.36 15.23
N ILE A 370 4.40 -18.89 16.31
CA ILE A 370 5.59 -18.31 16.95
C ILE A 370 6.73 -19.31 16.80
N VAL A 371 7.82 -18.83 16.20
CA VAL A 371 9.06 -19.62 16.03
C VAL A 371 10.18 -18.94 16.80
N ASP A 372 10.69 -19.59 17.83
CA ASP A 372 11.80 -19.13 18.65
C ASP A 372 13.15 -19.70 18.18
N GLY A 373 14.24 -18.98 18.48
CA GLY A 373 15.59 -19.37 18.10
C GLY A 373 15.87 -19.19 16.60
N VAL A 374 15.20 -18.25 15.95
CA VAL A 374 15.45 -17.90 14.55
C VAL A 374 16.77 -17.15 14.44
N THR A 375 17.57 -17.53 13.44
CA THR A 375 18.85 -16.89 13.10
C THR A 375 18.80 -16.32 11.67
N SER A 376 19.78 -15.51 11.31
CA SER A 376 19.81 -14.80 10.01
C SER A 376 19.87 -15.71 8.77
N ASP A 377 20.12 -17.02 8.93
CA ASP A 377 20.12 -17.98 7.84
C ASP A 377 18.75 -18.62 7.52
N PHE A 378 17.72 -18.39 8.35
CA PHE A 378 16.35 -18.82 8.07
C PHE A 378 15.73 -18.01 6.92
N LEU A 379 14.87 -18.65 6.10
CA LEU A 379 14.17 -17.94 5.03
C LEU A 379 13.35 -16.75 5.58
N MET A 380 12.60 -16.96 6.67
CA MET A 380 11.77 -15.91 7.29
C MET A 380 12.56 -14.73 7.86
N ALA A 381 13.88 -14.88 8.10
CA ALA A 381 14.75 -13.78 8.49
C ALA A 381 15.29 -12.96 7.32
N ARG A 382 15.30 -13.53 6.09
CA ARG A 382 15.90 -12.91 4.89
C ARG A 382 14.87 -12.42 3.88
N GLU A 383 13.75 -13.14 3.77
CA GLU A 383 12.69 -12.91 2.80
C GLU A 383 11.42 -12.54 3.51
N GLU A 384 10.58 -11.75 2.85
CA GLU A 384 9.26 -11.41 3.34
C GLU A 384 8.38 -12.66 3.40
N THR A 385 7.87 -13.03 4.57
CA THR A 385 6.98 -14.19 4.77
C THR A 385 5.58 -13.88 4.27
N PHE A 386 5.05 -12.72 4.60
CA PHE A 386 3.70 -12.26 4.27
C PHE A 386 2.61 -13.23 4.77
N GLY A 387 2.77 -13.69 6.00
CA GLY A 387 1.93 -14.68 6.66
C GLY A 387 1.96 -14.57 8.19
N PRO A 388 1.09 -15.31 8.91
CA PRO A 388 0.89 -15.14 10.34
C PRO A 388 1.99 -15.83 11.16
N VAL A 389 3.22 -15.34 11.04
CA VAL A 389 4.39 -15.90 11.71
C VAL A 389 5.12 -14.78 12.47
N ALA A 390 5.45 -15.05 13.73
CA ALA A 390 6.30 -14.23 14.59
C ALA A 390 7.65 -14.93 14.81
N PRO A 391 8.69 -14.65 14.00
CA PRO A 391 10.02 -15.19 14.19
C PRO A 391 10.74 -14.42 15.30
N ILE A 392 11.16 -15.12 16.35
CA ILE A 392 11.87 -14.52 17.50
C ILE A 392 13.38 -14.72 17.31
N MET A 393 14.12 -13.60 17.35
CA MET A 393 15.56 -13.51 17.32
C MET A 393 16.05 -12.82 18.58
N THR A 394 17.21 -13.20 19.11
CA THR A 394 17.78 -12.59 20.32
C THR A 394 18.99 -11.71 19.99
N PHE A 395 19.22 -10.69 20.81
CA PHE A 395 20.40 -9.82 20.78
C PHE A 395 20.79 -9.36 22.19
N GLY A 396 22.04 -8.90 22.36
CA GLY A 396 22.58 -8.48 23.66
C GLY A 396 22.89 -7.00 23.80
N SER A 397 22.88 -6.21 22.71
CA SER A 397 23.19 -4.78 22.75
C SER A 397 22.41 -3.98 21.70
N VAL A 398 22.33 -2.65 21.87
CA VAL A 398 21.65 -1.76 20.90
C VAL A 398 22.34 -1.82 19.54
N GLU A 399 23.65 -1.89 19.50
CA GLU A 399 24.47 -1.97 18.31
C GLU A 399 24.17 -3.25 17.52
N GLU A 400 24.10 -4.39 18.21
CA GLU A 400 23.74 -5.67 17.61
C GLU A 400 22.30 -5.69 17.08
N ALA A 401 21.34 -5.09 17.84
CA ALA A 401 19.97 -4.94 17.36
C ALA A 401 19.89 -4.16 16.04
N ILE A 402 20.66 -3.06 15.94
CA ILE A 402 20.73 -2.24 14.71
C ILE A 402 21.38 -3.04 13.56
N GLU A 403 22.43 -3.80 13.85
CA GLU A 403 23.11 -4.65 12.85
C GLU A 403 22.12 -5.69 12.29
N ILE A 404 21.49 -6.49 13.16
CA ILE A 404 20.50 -7.49 12.77
C ILE A 404 19.30 -6.83 12.04
N ALA A 405 18.80 -5.70 12.55
CA ALA A 405 17.70 -4.98 11.90
C ALA A 405 18.03 -4.60 10.45
N ASN A 406 19.29 -4.24 10.18
CA ASN A 406 19.76 -3.80 8.88
C ASN A 406 20.22 -4.93 7.95
N GLU A 407 20.39 -6.16 8.46
CA GLU A 407 20.82 -7.35 7.71
C GLU A 407 19.70 -7.91 6.81
N THR A 408 19.18 -7.05 5.95
CA THR A 408 18.12 -7.37 4.99
C THR A 408 18.22 -6.46 3.78
N PRO A 409 17.84 -6.92 2.59
CA PRO A 409 17.74 -6.05 1.42
C PRO A 409 16.58 -5.06 1.49
N TYR A 410 15.66 -5.22 2.42
CA TYR A 410 14.47 -4.40 2.62
C TYR A 410 14.71 -3.22 3.56
N GLY A 411 13.79 -2.29 3.58
CA GLY A 411 13.84 -1.12 4.46
C GLY A 411 12.56 -0.28 4.37
N LEU A 412 11.38 -0.92 4.53
CA LEU A 412 10.11 -0.22 4.49
C LEU A 412 9.81 0.44 5.83
N GLN A 413 9.53 -0.36 6.86
CA GLN A 413 9.15 0.12 8.19
C GLN A 413 9.75 -0.77 9.28
N GLY A 414 10.15 -0.16 10.39
CA GLY A 414 10.62 -0.84 11.59
C GLY A 414 10.03 -0.21 12.84
N ALA A 415 9.98 -0.96 13.93
CA ALA A 415 9.55 -0.48 15.24
C ALA A 415 10.52 -0.86 16.33
N ALA A 416 10.52 -0.10 17.44
CA ALA A 416 11.34 -0.41 18.59
C ALA A 416 10.67 0.03 19.90
N PHE A 417 10.82 -0.78 20.94
CA PHE A 417 10.30 -0.53 22.28
C PHE A 417 11.43 -0.29 23.27
N THR A 418 11.45 0.87 23.91
CA THR A 418 12.39 1.26 24.95
C THR A 418 11.83 2.41 25.80
N SER A 419 12.20 2.49 27.06
CA SER A 419 11.92 3.63 27.93
C SER A 419 13.03 4.70 27.91
N SER A 420 14.18 4.39 27.29
CA SER A 420 15.33 5.28 27.20
C SER A 420 15.23 6.20 25.98
N LEU A 421 15.13 7.49 26.17
CA LEU A 421 15.16 8.47 25.09
C LEU A 421 16.45 8.37 24.24
N ARG A 422 17.60 8.09 24.88
CA ARG A 422 18.86 7.89 24.17
C ARG A 422 18.79 6.69 23.23
N THR A 423 18.31 5.56 23.74
CA THR A 423 18.17 4.32 22.95
C THR A 423 17.16 4.51 21.80
N ALA A 424 16.06 5.23 22.06
CA ALA A 424 15.07 5.58 21.03
C ALA A 424 15.70 6.32 19.84
N PHE A 425 16.54 7.32 20.09
CA PHE A 425 17.27 8.03 19.04
C PHE A 425 18.30 7.15 18.34
N LEU A 426 19.06 6.31 19.08
CA LEU A 426 20.04 5.41 18.47
C LEU A 426 19.36 4.42 17.51
N LEU A 427 18.23 3.83 17.92
CA LEU A 427 17.46 2.91 17.08
C LEU A 427 16.79 3.66 15.89
N GLY A 428 16.18 4.83 16.15
CA GLY A 428 15.52 5.63 15.12
C GLY A 428 16.47 6.11 14.01
N GLU A 429 17.71 6.47 14.37
CA GLU A 429 18.74 6.91 13.41
C GLU A 429 19.50 5.72 12.79
N GLY A 430 19.66 4.62 13.55
CA GLY A 430 20.47 3.47 13.16
C GLY A 430 19.75 2.48 12.25
N ILE A 431 18.44 2.28 12.44
CA ILE A 431 17.64 1.36 11.61
C ILE A 431 17.34 1.99 10.24
N ARG A 432 17.78 1.35 9.18
CA ARG A 432 17.65 1.85 7.80
C ARG A 432 16.33 1.45 7.15
N CYS A 433 15.25 2.04 7.62
CA CYS A 433 13.90 1.95 7.05
C CYS A 433 13.37 3.34 6.67
N GLY A 434 12.38 3.39 5.79
CA GLY A 434 11.69 4.64 5.44
C GLY A 434 10.96 5.26 6.62
N THR A 435 10.46 4.41 7.53
CA THR A 435 9.83 4.80 8.79
C THR A 435 10.39 3.95 9.93
N VAL A 436 10.70 4.59 11.06
CA VAL A 436 11.05 3.90 12.33
C VAL A 436 10.14 4.43 13.42
N LEU A 437 9.38 3.54 14.04
CA LEU A 437 8.39 3.84 15.06
C LEU A 437 8.95 3.51 16.44
N ILE A 438 8.75 4.38 17.40
CA ILE A 438 9.22 4.15 18.78
C ILE A 438 8.02 3.97 19.71
N ASN A 439 7.97 2.84 20.41
CA ASN A 439 6.88 2.44 21.29
C ASN A 439 5.52 2.35 20.58
N GLU A 440 5.57 1.89 19.34
CA GLU A 440 4.40 1.73 18.48
C GLU A 440 4.52 0.46 17.62
N THR A 441 3.42 -0.04 17.10
CA THR A 441 3.40 -1.20 16.18
C THR A 441 3.90 -0.84 14.79
N ASN A 442 4.51 -1.80 14.08
CA ASN A 442 4.88 -1.64 12.67
C ASN A 442 3.68 -1.30 11.76
N ASN A 443 2.46 -1.57 12.19
CA ASN A 443 1.24 -1.30 11.41
C ASN A 443 0.58 0.05 11.74
N TYR A 444 1.37 1.03 12.18
CA TYR A 444 0.91 2.40 12.37
C TYR A 444 1.31 3.27 11.18
N TRP A 445 0.35 4.04 10.67
CA TRP A 445 0.53 5.06 9.65
C TRP A 445 -0.12 6.37 10.06
N ASP A 446 0.52 7.46 9.73
CA ASP A 446 -0.08 8.80 9.82
C ASP A 446 -0.19 9.38 8.41
N GLN A 447 -1.39 9.82 8.05
CA GLN A 447 -1.67 10.29 6.68
C GLN A 447 -0.94 11.58 6.29
N LEU A 448 -0.39 12.31 7.26
CA LEU A 448 0.41 13.50 7.03
C LEU A 448 1.92 13.22 6.97
N ALA A 449 2.35 12.03 7.41
CA ALA A 449 3.73 11.61 7.37
C ALA A 449 4.10 10.98 6.02
N PRO A 450 5.36 11.10 5.55
CA PRO A 450 5.80 10.40 4.34
C PRO A 450 5.83 8.90 4.58
N PHE A 451 5.26 8.13 3.67
CA PHE A 451 5.34 6.67 3.67
C PHE A 451 6.13 6.18 2.45
N GLY A 452 6.98 5.19 2.64
CA GLY A 452 7.73 4.57 1.55
C GLY A 452 9.07 3.99 1.95
N GLY A 453 9.51 2.99 1.18
CA GLY A 453 10.68 2.19 1.49
C GLY A 453 12.02 2.80 1.07
N MET A 454 13.06 2.30 1.71
CA MET A 454 14.46 2.41 1.29
C MET A 454 14.93 1.09 0.70
N LYS A 455 16.13 1.04 0.11
CA LYS A 455 16.74 -0.16 -0.46
C LYS A 455 15.80 -0.81 -1.49
N LYS A 456 15.51 -2.11 -1.36
CA LYS A 456 14.60 -2.85 -2.25
C LYS A 456 13.11 -2.74 -1.88
N SER A 457 12.78 -1.96 -0.87
CA SER A 457 11.39 -1.74 -0.46
C SER A 457 10.69 -0.60 -1.18
N GLY A 458 11.37 0.17 -2.01
CA GLY A 458 10.65 1.15 -2.81
C GLY A 458 11.47 2.31 -3.35
N LEU A 459 10.76 3.17 -4.08
CA LEU A 459 11.27 4.38 -4.72
C LEU A 459 10.20 5.46 -4.65
N GLY A 460 10.52 6.64 -4.12
CA GLY A 460 9.59 7.73 -3.89
C GLY A 460 8.97 7.69 -2.49
N ARG A 461 7.98 8.56 -2.27
CA ARG A 461 7.21 8.62 -1.02
C ARG A 461 5.75 8.86 -1.32
N GLU A 462 4.90 8.12 -0.62
CA GLU A 462 3.45 8.28 -0.62
C GLU A 462 2.98 9.16 0.54
N LEU A 463 1.70 9.44 0.57
CA LEU A 463 0.93 10.23 1.52
C LEU A 463 1.21 11.75 1.48
N SER A 464 0.18 12.52 1.86
CA SER A 464 0.21 13.97 2.04
C SER A 464 0.82 14.75 0.87
N ASP A 465 1.59 15.78 1.20
CA ASP A 465 2.26 16.66 0.22
C ASP A 465 3.39 15.93 -0.55
N TRP A 466 3.88 14.78 -0.04
CA TRP A 466 4.96 14.02 -0.66
C TRP A 466 4.50 13.37 -1.97
N ILE A 467 3.36 12.68 -1.95
CA ILE A 467 2.84 12.05 -3.17
C ILE A 467 2.39 13.11 -4.21
N LEU A 468 1.91 14.29 -3.76
CA LEU A 468 1.61 15.41 -4.68
C LEU A 468 2.86 15.88 -5.41
N ALA A 469 4.01 15.94 -4.72
CA ALA A 469 5.29 16.26 -5.36
C ALA A 469 5.71 15.19 -6.37
N GLU A 470 5.54 13.89 -6.03
CA GLU A 470 5.84 12.77 -6.94
C GLU A 470 4.95 12.76 -8.19
N LEU A 471 3.70 13.21 -8.08
CA LEU A 471 2.72 13.22 -9.18
C LEU A 471 2.60 14.57 -9.88
N THR A 472 3.59 15.46 -9.74
CA THR A 472 3.69 16.73 -10.47
C THR A 472 5.06 16.90 -11.12
N GLU A 473 5.11 17.69 -12.19
CA GLU A 473 6.35 18.14 -12.80
C GLU A 473 6.70 19.56 -12.34
N VAL A 474 7.97 19.75 -11.99
CA VAL A 474 8.49 21.07 -11.61
C VAL A 474 8.90 21.83 -12.86
N LYS A 475 8.33 23.02 -13.06
CA LYS A 475 8.63 23.89 -14.22
C LYS A 475 9.15 25.23 -13.78
N GLN A 476 10.25 25.66 -14.38
CA GLN A 476 10.79 27.01 -14.23
C GLN A 476 10.30 27.94 -15.35
N ILE A 477 9.81 29.11 -14.96
CA ILE A 477 9.49 30.21 -15.88
C ILE A 477 10.37 31.39 -15.51
N SER A 478 11.28 31.80 -16.41
CA SER A 478 12.14 32.98 -16.22
C SER A 478 11.66 34.13 -17.09
N ILE A 479 11.33 35.27 -16.48
CA ILE A 479 10.82 36.46 -17.12
C ILE A 479 11.86 37.55 -16.95
N ASP A 480 12.30 38.15 -18.04
CA ASP A 480 13.15 39.37 -18.05
C ASP A 480 12.25 40.58 -18.29
N ILE A 481 11.94 41.31 -17.22
CA ILE A 481 10.99 42.42 -17.27
C ILE A 481 11.56 43.66 -17.97
N ALA A 482 12.89 43.79 -18.08
CA ALA A 482 13.53 44.87 -18.84
C ALA A 482 13.29 44.74 -20.36
N LYS A 483 13.02 43.50 -20.84
CA LYS A 483 12.80 43.21 -22.27
C LYS A 483 11.32 43.15 -22.65
N VAL A 484 10.41 43.36 -21.69
CA VAL A 484 8.98 43.45 -21.99
C VAL A 484 8.72 44.76 -22.71
N ARG A 485 8.19 44.71 -23.93
CA ARG A 485 7.76 45.92 -24.64
C ARG A 485 6.55 46.52 -23.92
N GLN A 486 6.63 47.84 -23.70
CA GLN A 486 5.48 48.64 -23.22
C GLN A 486 4.38 48.70 -24.27
#